data_ffb6d711eb2e585d748abe6ba64e766f
#
_entry.id   ffb6d711eb2e585d748abe6ba64e766f
#
_cell.length_a   1.000
_cell.length_b   1.000
_cell.length_c   1.000
_cell.angle_alpha   90.00
_cell.angle_beta   90.00
_cell.angle_gamma   90.00
#
_symmetry.space_group_name_H-M   'P 1'
#
loop_
_entity.id
_entity.type
_entity.pdbx_description
1 polymer ?
#
loop_
_entity_poly.entity_id
_entity_poly.type
_entity_poly.pdbx_seq_one_letter_code
_entity_poly.pdbx_strand_id
1 'polypeptide(L)'
;MYIFQLLDLKKGFSLPLWVVASAKAAAKKLLDLPFDNHEFIKIPNNDDVKKIKVHSAASIKENNSALAITFANSGLDLDITNNLEIWVIASFVRIENLENGSKGIIDLVPGYGVGIDINTEKICISDFAKKIIEVNLLELIPKGFKLRLEIIFPRGKFLAERTSNKAFGIVEGLSIIGTTAETHISASPEQLKYAMNELNLAIHDHSTDSVAFVIGENGLDIAKKIDIPFPVVKVGNWIGPLLVHAATKKVKKILLIGYYGKLIKLAGGIFHTHNHLADARIEILVYLAIKEKI
;
A
#
# COMPACT_ATOMS: atom_id res chain seq x y z
N MET A 1 20.89 30.36 11.59
CA MET A 1 19.58 30.41 10.91
C MET A 1 19.60 29.30 9.87
N TYR A 2 19.06 28.11 10.18
CA TYR A 2 18.96 27.00 9.23
C TYR A 2 17.74 27.25 8.38
N ILE A 3 17.96 27.57 7.09
CA ILE A 3 16.88 27.63 6.10
C ILE A 3 16.58 26.18 5.74
N PHE A 4 15.50 25.64 6.27
CA PHE A 4 14.90 24.42 5.69
C PHE A 4 14.33 24.80 4.32
N GLN A 5 15.07 24.53 3.28
CA GLN A 5 14.54 24.51 1.94
C GLN A 5 13.50 23.39 1.90
N LEU A 6 12.22 23.73 1.79
CA LEU A 6 11.16 22.78 1.48
C LEU A 6 11.56 22.16 0.13
N LEU A 7 12.15 20.97 0.19
CA LEU A 7 12.37 20.16 -1.00
C LEU A 7 10.99 19.99 -1.66
N ASP A 8 10.89 20.32 -2.94
CA ASP A 8 9.79 19.94 -3.79
C ASP A 8 9.69 18.40 -3.71
N LEU A 9 8.80 17.92 -2.85
CA LEU A 9 8.58 16.50 -2.65
C LEU A 9 7.95 15.97 -3.92
N LYS A 10 8.77 15.38 -4.78
CA LYS A 10 8.32 14.73 -6.00
C LYS A 10 7.32 13.65 -5.62
N LYS A 11 6.08 13.78 -6.09
CA LYS A 11 5.08 12.74 -5.95
C LYS A 11 5.60 11.47 -6.61
N GLY A 12 5.65 10.39 -5.85
CA GLY A 12 5.98 9.08 -6.36
C GLY A 12 4.73 8.25 -6.67
N PHE A 13 4.94 7.05 -7.15
CA PHE A 13 3.86 6.12 -7.44
C PHE A 13 3.88 4.94 -6.48
N SER A 14 2.70 4.43 -6.15
CA SER A 14 2.54 3.26 -5.30
C SER A 14 3.07 1.98 -5.98
N LEU A 15 3.46 1.01 -5.18
CA LEU A 15 4.02 -0.27 -5.65
C LEU A 15 3.18 -0.95 -6.75
N PRO A 16 1.83 -1.00 -6.68
CA PRO A 16 0.99 -1.54 -7.75
C PRO A 16 1.25 -0.97 -9.15
N LEU A 17 1.52 0.34 -9.27
CA LEU A 17 1.76 0.94 -10.59
C LEU A 17 3.04 0.41 -11.24
N TRP A 18 4.08 0.20 -10.46
CA TRP A 18 5.35 -0.34 -10.93
C TRP A 18 5.22 -1.78 -11.36
N VAL A 19 4.45 -2.58 -10.59
CA VAL A 19 4.14 -3.97 -10.93
C VAL A 19 3.36 -4.04 -12.24
N VAL A 20 2.31 -3.21 -12.40
CA VAL A 20 1.50 -3.18 -13.64
C VAL A 20 2.32 -2.73 -14.84
N ALA A 21 3.21 -1.76 -14.68
CA ALA A 21 4.08 -1.32 -15.78
C ALA A 21 5.01 -2.44 -16.26
N SER A 22 5.65 -3.18 -15.34
CA SER A 22 6.41 -4.38 -15.68
C SER A 22 5.54 -5.44 -16.36
N ALA A 23 4.37 -5.72 -15.80
CA ALA A 23 3.45 -6.73 -16.35
C ALA A 23 2.99 -6.38 -17.77
N LYS A 24 2.65 -5.12 -18.01
CA LYS A 24 2.22 -4.63 -19.32
C LYS A 24 3.34 -4.70 -20.36
N ALA A 25 4.54 -4.28 -19.98
CA ALA A 25 5.71 -4.36 -20.86
C ALA A 25 6.05 -5.81 -21.21
N ALA A 26 6.02 -6.74 -20.23
CA ALA A 26 6.23 -8.16 -20.48
C ALA A 26 5.15 -8.74 -21.38
N ALA A 27 3.86 -8.45 -21.13
CA ALA A 27 2.75 -8.91 -21.97
C ALA A 27 2.86 -8.40 -23.41
N LYS A 28 3.27 -7.13 -23.61
CA LYS A 28 3.53 -6.58 -24.95
C LYS A 28 4.67 -7.32 -25.67
N LYS A 29 5.72 -7.71 -24.94
CA LYS A 29 6.82 -8.49 -25.51
C LYS A 29 6.39 -9.88 -25.98
N LEU A 30 5.44 -10.53 -25.29
CA LEU A 30 4.83 -11.78 -25.74
C LEU A 30 4.05 -11.63 -27.06
N LEU A 31 3.58 -10.43 -27.36
CA LEU A 31 2.84 -10.07 -28.56
C LEU A 31 3.73 -9.45 -29.66
N ASP A 32 5.05 -9.48 -29.48
CA ASP A 32 6.05 -8.83 -30.34
C ASP A 32 5.78 -7.34 -30.58
N LEU A 33 5.09 -6.67 -29.65
CA LEU A 33 4.84 -5.24 -29.71
C LEU A 33 6.08 -4.43 -29.33
N PRO A 34 6.22 -3.20 -29.85
CA PRO A 34 7.36 -2.32 -29.54
C PRO A 34 7.45 -2.01 -28.04
N PHE A 35 8.67 -1.81 -27.57
CA PHE A 35 8.98 -1.43 -26.20
C PHE A 35 9.66 -0.06 -26.15
N ASP A 36 9.06 0.88 -25.47
CA ASP A 36 9.42 2.31 -25.43
C ASP A 36 9.99 2.78 -24.09
N ASN A 37 10.58 1.92 -23.30
CA ASN A 37 11.08 2.24 -21.95
C ASN A 37 10.06 2.92 -21.01
N HIS A 38 8.80 3.00 -21.41
CA HIS A 38 7.71 3.55 -20.62
C HIS A 38 6.41 2.82 -20.93
N GLU A 39 5.55 2.72 -19.93
CA GLU A 39 4.18 2.26 -20.08
C GLU A 39 3.19 3.32 -19.60
N PHE A 40 2.09 3.44 -20.31
CA PHE A 40 0.97 4.30 -19.94
C PHE A 40 -0.05 3.45 -19.18
N ILE A 41 -0.25 3.76 -17.90
CA ILE A 41 -1.08 2.98 -16.99
C ILE A 41 -2.38 3.74 -16.72
N LYS A 42 -3.50 3.16 -17.16
CA LYS A 42 -4.86 3.66 -16.88
C LYS A 42 -5.20 3.45 -15.41
N ILE A 43 -5.70 4.47 -14.73
CA ILE A 43 -6.10 4.38 -13.33
C ILE A 43 -7.58 3.97 -13.25
N PRO A 44 -7.94 2.93 -12.47
CA PRO A 44 -9.34 2.54 -12.32
C PRO A 44 -10.22 3.66 -11.77
N ASN A 45 -11.45 3.76 -12.29
CA ASN A 45 -12.47 4.75 -11.88
C ASN A 45 -12.08 6.22 -12.14
N ASN A 46 -11.10 6.47 -12.99
CA ASN A 46 -10.63 7.79 -13.33
C ASN A 46 -10.10 7.74 -14.77
N ASP A 47 -10.28 8.80 -15.55
CA ASP A 47 -9.69 8.92 -16.90
C ASP A 47 -8.21 9.26 -16.86
N ASP A 48 -7.59 9.23 -15.68
CA ASP A 48 -6.19 9.55 -15.48
C ASP A 48 -5.27 8.43 -15.99
N VAL A 49 -4.18 8.83 -16.66
CA VAL A 49 -3.17 7.93 -17.21
C VAL A 49 -1.80 8.35 -16.69
N LYS A 50 -1.09 7.43 -16.06
CA LYS A 50 0.25 7.68 -15.55
C LYS A 50 1.31 7.08 -16.47
N LYS A 51 2.34 7.87 -16.78
CA LYS A 51 3.50 7.41 -17.54
C LYS A 51 4.54 6.84 -16.57
N ILE A 52 4.77 5.53 -16.66
CA ILE A 52 5.68 4.80 -15.76
C ILE A 52 6.90 4.32 -16.55
N LYS A 53 8.09 4.60 -16.03
CA LYS A 53 9.35 4.15 -16.62
C LYS A 53 9.52 2.65 -16.44
N VAL A 54 9.82 1.92 -17.50
CA VAL A 54 10.22 0.51 -17.48
C VAL A 54 11.71 0.46 -17.84
N HIS A 55 12.48 -0.25 -17.02
CA HIS A 55 13.93 -0.31 -17.21
C HIS A 55 14.30 -1.17 -18.41
N SER A 56 13.73 -2.36 -18.50
CA SER A 56 13.99 -3.32 -19.57
C SER A 56 12.82 -4.27 -19.77
N ALA A 57 12.69 -4.79 -20.97
CA ALA A 57 11.79 -5.89 -21.27
C ALA A 57 12.39 -6.78 -22.37
N ALA A 58 12.32 -8.09 -22.20
CA ALA A 58 12.88 -9.08 -23.12
C ALA A 58 11.97 -10.31 -23.22
N SER A 59 11.92 -10.92 -24.42
CA SER A 59 11.27 -12.22 -24.63
C SER A 59 12.23 -13.35 -24.30
N ILE A 60 11.74 -14.37 -23.61
CA ILE A 60 12.45 -15.61 -23.30
C ILE A 60 11.85 -16.69 -24.21
N LYS A 61 12.47 -16.87 -25.39
CA LYS A 61 11.91 -17.68 -26.48
C LYS A 61 11.70 -19.16 -26.15
N GLU A 62 12.60 -19.74 -25.37
CA GLU A 62 12.53 -21.17 -25.02
C GLU A 62 11.30 -21.53 -24.19
N ASN A 63 10.82 -20.57 -23.36
CA ASN A 63 9.71 -20.80 -22.43
C ASN A 63 8.40 -20.10 -22.85
N ASN A 64 8.32 -19.54 -24.05
CA ASN A 64 7.19 -18.73 -24.50
C ASN A 64 6.75 -17.71 -23.44
N SER A 65 7.73 -17.06 -22.83
CA SER A 65 7.56 -16.09 -21.75
C SER A 65 8.32 -14.81 -22.04
N ALA A 66 8.00 -13.76 -21.32
CA ALA A 66 8.73 -12.49 -21.38
C ALA A 66 8.94 -11.93 -19.96
N LEU A 67 10.08 -11.30 -19.76
CA LEU A 67 10.45 -10.62 -18.53
C LEU A 67 10.44 -9.11 -18.76
N ALA A 68 9.94 -8.35 -17.80
CA ALA A 68 10.18 -6.92 -17.72
C ALA A 68 10.56 -6.50 -16.31
N ILE A 69 11.35 -5.43 -16.22
CA ILE A 69 11.93 -4.92 -14.98
C ILE A 69 11.62 -3.45 -14.81
N THR A 70 11.13 -3.07 -13.63
CA THR A 70 11.00 -1.68 -13.19
C THR A 70 11.75 -1.48 -11.87
N PHE A 71 12.04 -0.22 -11.56
CA PHE A 71 12.54 0.22 -10.25
C PHE A 71 11.52 1.18 -9.65
N ALA A 72 10.95 0.82 -8.52
CA ALA A 72 9.93 1.62 -7.87
C ALA A 72 10.50 2.98 -7.43
N ASN A 73 9.74 4.03 -7.68
CA ASN A 73 10.04 5.36 -7.16
C ASN A 73 8.79 5.85 -6.40
N SER A 74 8.88 5.76 -5.08
CA SER A 74 7.82 6.21 -4.18
C SER A 74 7.81 7.73 -3.98
N GLY A 75 8.78 8.47 -4.53
CA GLY A 75 8.95 9.90 -4.30
C GLY A 75 9.48 10.26 -2.91
N LEU A 76 9.68 9.28 -2.04
CA LEU A 76 10.16 9.45 -0.67
C LEU A 76 11.39 8.56 -0.46
N ASP A 77 12.54 9.16 -0.18
CA ASP A 77 13.80 8.43 0.03
C ASP A 77 13.75 7.46 1.22
N LEU A 78 12.87 7.73 2.18
CA LEU A 78 12.70 6.91 3.38
C LEU A 78 11.69 5.75 3.21
N ASP A 79 11.00 5.65 2.09
CA ASP A 79 10.10 4.53 1.81
C ASP A 79 10.92 3.27 1.50
N ILE A 80 10.62 2.18 2.19
CA ILE A 80 11.35 0.91 2.02
C ILE A 80 11.23 0.33 0.61
N THR A 81 10.21 0.73 -0.14
CA THR A 81 9.99 0.32 -1.53
C THR A 81 10.67 1.25 -2.53
N ASN A 82 11.30 2.35 -2.07
CA ASN A 82 12.04 3.23 -2.98
C ASN A 82 13.25 2.49 -3.56
N ASN A 83 13.43 2.57 -4.87
CA ASN A 83 14.40 1.80 -5.65
C ASN A 83 14.25 0.26 -5.52
N LEU A 84 13.07 -0.23 -5.15
CA LEU A 84 12.79 -1.66 -5.19
C LEU A 84 12.76 -2.12 -6.64
N GLU A 85 13.59 -3.10 -6.94
CA GLU A 85 13.60 -3.78 -8.21
C GLU A 85 12.42 -4.75 -8.30
N ILE A 86 11.67 -4.67 -9.39
CA ILE A 86 10.44 -5.43 -9.62
C ILE A 86 10.58 -6.16 -10.95
N TRP A 87 10.53 -7.47 -10.92
CA TRP A 87 10.50 -8.30 -12.09
C TRP A 87 9.12 -8.90 -12.28
N VAL A 88 8.64 -8.91 -13.51
CA VAL A 88 7.42 -9.63 -13.85
C VAL A 88 7.71 -10.52 -15.05
N ILE A 89 7.49 -11.82 -14.85
CA ILE A 89 7.55 -12.81 -15.93
C ILE A 89 6.12 -13.08 -16.37
N ALA A 90 5.84 -12.80 -17.63
CA ALA A 90 4.53 -13.03 -18.26
C ALA A 90 4.59 -14.23 -19.19
N SER A 91 3.53 -15.01 -19.23
CA SER A 91 3.33 -16.10 -20.21
C SER A 91 1.85 -16.27 -20.55
N PHE A 92 1.55 -16.66 -21.80
CA PHE A 92 0.20 -17.05 -22.19
C PHE A 92 0.00 -18.55 -22.01
N VAL A 93 -1.03 -18.94 -21.26
CA VAL A 93 -1.42 -20.33 -21.01
C VAL A 93 -2.72 -20.59 -21.74
N ARG A 94 -2.76 -21.60 -22.60
CA ARG A 94 -3.96 -21.99 -23.37
C ARG A 94 -5.03 -22.50 -22.40
N ILE A 95 -6.28 -22.10 -22.64
CA ILE A 95 -7.44 -22.58 -21.87
C ILE A 95 -8.01 -23.74 -22.65
N GLU A 96 -7.84 -24.97 -22.16
CA GLU A 96 -8.25 -26.20 -22.86
C GLU A 96 -9.74 -26.51 -22.76
N ASN A 97 -10.50 -25.88 -21.87
CA ASN A 97 -11.96 -26.00 -21.77
C ASN A 97 -12.56 -24.71 -21.23
N LEU A 98 -13.21 -23.97 -22.11
CA LEU A 98 -14.08 -22.86 -21.71
C LEU A 98 -15.42 -23.46 -21.23
N GLU A 99 -15.47 -23.99 -20.03
CA GLU A 99 -16.73 -24.03 -19.31
C GLU A 99 -17.10 -22.62 -18.91
N ASN A 100 -18.29 -22.18 -19.31
CA ASN A 100 -18.88 -20.90 -19.05
C ASN A 100 -18.79 -20.58 -17.55
N GLY A 101 -17.93 -19.65 -17.17
CA GLY A 101 -17.86 -19.16 -15.78
C GLY A 101 -16.46 -19.04 -15.14
N SER A 102 -15.36 -19.27 -15.86
CA SER A 102 -14.03 -19.12 -15.23
C SER A 102 -13.72 -17.66 -14.88
N LYS A 103 -13.90 -17.33 -13.62
CA LYS A 103 -13.34 -16.14 -12.99
C LYS A 103 -11.82 -16.18 -13.14
N GLY A 104 -11.25 -15.17 -13.85
CA GLY A 104 -9.81 -14.90 -13.85
C GLY A 104 -9.10 -15.32 -15.14
N ILE A 105 -9.10 -14.39 -16.10
CA ILE A 105 -8.24 -14.45 -17.29
C ILE A 105 -6.78 -14.12 -16.93
N ILE A 106 -6.52 -13.54 -15.74
CA ILE A 106 -5.19 -13.22 -15.25
C ILE A 106 -4.90 -14.05 -14.01
N ASP A 107 -3.79 -14.81 -14.06
CA ASP A 107 -3.28 -15.65 -12.98
C ASP A 107 -2.05 -14.96 -12.35
N LEU A 108 -2.17 -14.56 -11.07
CA LEU A 108 -1.11 -13.89 -10.33
C LEU A 108 -0.38 -14.90 -9.46
N VAL A 109 0.91 -15.09 -9.75
CA VAL A 109 1.77 -16.04 -9.06
C VAL A 109 2.79 -15.27 -8.22
N PRO A 110 2.87 -15.52 -6.90
CA PRO A 110 3.92 -14.97 -6.09
C PRO A 110 5.25 -15.66 -6.43
N GLY A 111 6.21 -14.88 -6.90
CA GLY A 111 7.60 -15.29 -7.04
C GLY A 111 8.42 -14.92 -5.81
N TYR A 112 9.73 -15.07 -5.90
CA TYR A 112 10.64 -14.77 -4.79
C TYR A 112 10.47 -13.36 -4.25
N GLY A 113 10.36 -13.24 -2.92
CA GLY A 113 10.27 -11.96 -2.21
C GLY A 113 8.91 -11.27 -2.24
N VAL A 114 7.90 -11.90 -2.82
CA VAL A 114 6.51 -11.44 -2.78
C VAL A 114 5.79 -12.06 -1.60
N GLY A 115 5.03 -11.26 -0.86
CA GLY A 115 4.30 -11.67 0.33
C GLY A 115 3.12 -12.60 0.02
N ILE A 116 2.99 -13.64 0.83
CA ILE A 116 1.96 -14.67 0.77
C ILE A 116 1.21 -14.68 2.10
N ASP A 117 -0.09 -14.73 2.06
CA ASP A 117 -0.91 -14.96 3.26
C ASP A 117 -0.78 -16.41 3.70
N ILE A 118 -0.36 -16.63 4.93
CA ILE A 118 -0.04 -17.96 5.49
C ILE A 118 -1.26 -18.90 5.55
N ASN A 119 -2.47 -18.35 5.65
CA ASN A 119 -3.69 -19.14 5.79
C ASN A 119 -4.27 -19.56 4.43
N THR A 120 -4.13 -18.70 3.43
CA THR A 120 -4.73 -18.90 2.11
C THR A 120 -3.71 -19.32 1.06
N GLU A 121 -2.42 -19.25 1.36
CA GLU A 121 -1.29 -19.50 0.44
C GLU A 121 -1.35 -18.63 -0.83
N LYS A 122 -2.12 -17.54 -0.79
CA LYS A 122 -2.30 -16.64 -1.92
C LYS A 122 -1.41 -15.42 -1.80
N ILE A 123 -1.09 -14.85 -2.97
CA ILE A 123 -0.38 -13.58 -3.06
C ILE A 123 -1.11 -12.49 -2.25
N CYS A 124 -0.38 -11.81 -1.39
CA CYS A 124 -0.93 -10.68 -0.63
C CYS A 124 -0.95 -9.42 -1.51
N ILE A 125 -2.12 -9.14 -2.07
CA ILE A 125 -2.34 -8.07 -3.04
C ILE A 125 -3.64 -7.32 -2.74
N SER A 126 -3.62 -5.99 -2.81
CA SER A 126 -4.81 -5.15 -2.58
C SER A 126 -5.80 -5.23 -3.75
N ASP A 127 -7.07 -4.91 -3.47
CA ASP A 127 -8.10 -4.87 -4.52
C ASP A 127 -7.83 -3.78 -5.56
N PHE A 128 -7.24 -2.64 -5.15
CA PHE A 128 -6.76 -1.63 -6.08
C PHE A 128 -5.71 -2.20 -7.03
N ALA A 129 -4.71 -2.95 -6.50
CA ALA A 129 -3.67 -3.56 -7.31
C ALA A 129 -4.23 -4.61 -8.30
N LYS A 130 -5.19 -5.43 -7.90
CA LYS A 130 -5.89 -6.36 -8.82
C LYS A 130 -6.60 -5.60 -9.93
N LYS A 131 -7.38 -4.59 -9.56
CA LYS A 131 -8.18 -3.82 -10.49
C LYS A 131 -7.35 -3.06 -11.52
N ILE A 132 -6.22 -2.46 -11.09
CA ILE A 132 -5.34 -1.75 -12.03
C ILE A 132 -4.60 -2.72 -12.97
N ILE A 133 -4.28 -3.93 -12.53
CA ILE A 133 -3.76 -5.01 -13.36
C ILE A 133 -4.79 -5.37 -14.43
N GLU A 134 -6.03 -5.63 -14.04
CA GLU A 134 -7.12 -6.01 -14.96
C GLU A 134 -7.36 -4.94 -16.01
N VAL A 135 -7.56 -3.69 -15.62
CA VAL A 135 -7.87 -2.58 -16.54
C VAL A 135 -6.77 -2.36 -17.60
N ASN A 136 -5.52 -2.69 -17.28
CA ASN A 136 -4.39 -2.44 -18.18
C ASN A 136 -3.96 -3.65 -19.01
N LEU A 137 -4.37 -4.86 -18.64
CA LEU A 137 -3.87 -6.09 -19.26
C LEU A 137 -4.92 -6.91 -20.00
N LEU A 138 -6.21 -6.78 -19.66
CA LEU A 138 -7.27 -7.59 -20.28
C LEU A 138 -7.28 -7.48 -21.81
N GLU A 139 -7.09 -6.29 -22.34
CA GLU A 139 -7.09 -6.04 -23.80
C GLU A 139 -5.88 -6.68 -24.53
N LEU A 140 -4.82 -7.04 -23.79
CA LEU A 140 -3.61 -7.67 -24.34
C LEU A 140 -3.70 -9.20 -24.36
N ILE A 141 -4.74 -9.81 -23.82
CA ILE A 141 -4.85 -11.25 -23.70
C ILE A 141 -5.54 -11.82 -24.95
N PRO A 142 -4.88 -12.67 -25.74
CA PRO A 142 -5.49 -13.30 -26.90
C PRO A 142 -6.67 -14.21 -26.52
N LYS A 143 -7.66 -14.32 -27.39
CA LYS A 143 -8.80 -15.25 -27.18
C LYS A 143 -8.30 -16.66 -26.97
N GLY A 144 -8.84 -17.35 -25.97
CA GLY A 144 -8.48 -18.72 -25.63
C GLY A 144 -7.22 -18.87 -24.78
N PHE A 145 -6.68 -17.75 -24.25
CA PHE A 145 -5.53 -17.77 -23.35
C PHE A 145 -5.84 -17.09 -22.03
N LYS A 146 -5.10 -17.51 -20.99
CA LYS A 146 -4.90 -16.79 -19.73
C LYS A 146 -3.53 -16.14 -19.74
N LEU A 147 -3.42 -14.98 -19.10
CA LEU A 147 -2.14 -14.35 -18.83
C LEU A 147 -1.68 -14.75 -17.43
N ARG A 148 -0.58 -15.49 -17.34
CA ARG A 148 0.09 -15.81 -16.09
C ARG A 148 1.19 -14.79 -15.84
N LEU A 149 1.18 -14.20 -14.64
CA LEU A 149 2.14 -13.18 -14.19
C LEU A 149 2.82 -13.68 -12.92
N GLU A 150 4.09 -14.02 -13.01
CA GLU A 150 4.92 -14.27 -11.85
C GLU A 150 5.62 -12.96 -11.45
N ILE A 151 5.35 -12.49 -10.23
CA ILE A 151 5.88 -11.24 -9.70
C ILE A 151 7.01 -11.55 -8.74
N ILE A 152 8.17 -10.91 -8.92
CA ILE A 152 9.38 -11.16 -8.15
C ILE A 152 9.92 -9.84 -7.61
N PHE A 153 10.27 -9.81 -6.32
CA PHE A 153 10.99 -8.73 -5.67
C PHE A 153 12.34 -9.26 -5.17
N PRO A 154 13.45 -9.13 -5.93
CA PRO A 154 14.73 -9.73 -5.56
C PRO A 154 15.20 -9.42 -4.13
N ARG A 155 14.87 -8.23 -3.61
CA ARG A 155 15.15 -7.82 -2.23
C ARG A 155 13.96 -7.91 -1.30
N GLY A 156 12.84 -8.47 -1.75
CA GLY A 156 11.56 -8.42 -1.03
C GLY A 156 11.58 -9.11 0.32
N LYS A 157 12.22 -10.28 0.46
CA LYS A 157 12.37 -10.97 1.75
C LYS A 157 13.12 -10.13 2.77
N PHE A 158 14.27 -9.58 2.38
CA PHE A 158 15.07 -8.72 3.25
C PHE A 158 14.32 -7.47 3.71
N LEU A 159 13.59 -6.82 2.79
CA LEU A 159 12.81 -5.63 3.12
C LEU A 159 11.59 -5.96 3.98
N ALA A 160 10.97 -7.12 3.80
CA ALA A 160 9.82 -7.56 4.58
C ALA A 160 10.14 -7.71 6.08
N GLU A 161 11.37 -8.04 6.46
CA GLU A 161 11.82 -8.11 7.86
C GLU A 161 11.67 -6.76 8.59
N ARG A 162 11.71 -5.67 7.84
CA ARG A 162 11.55 -4.30 8.36
C ARG A 162 10.10 -3.82 8.38
N THR A 163 9.16 -4.71 8.08
CA THR A 163 7.71 -4.42 8.04
C THR A 163 6.98 -5.19 9.14
N SER A 164 5.72 -4.85 9.33
CA SER A 164 4.83 -5.62 10.20
C SER A 164 4.16 -6.81 9.49
N ASN A 165 4.55 -7.16 8.27
CA ASN A 165 3.90 -8.20 7.46
C ASN A 165 3.76 -9.52 8.23
N LYS A 166 4.82 -9.97 8.88
CA LYS A 166 4.83 -11.22 9.66
C LYS A 166 3.78 -11.24 10.79
N ALA A 167 3.57 -10.09 11.44
CA ALA A 167 2.54 -9.96 12.49
C ALA A 167 1.10 -10.05 11.94
N PHE A 168 0.93 -9.87 10.64
CA PHE A 168 -0.36 -10.01 9.93
C PHE A 168 -0.47 -11.33 9.18
N GLY A 169 0.39 -12.30 9.45
CA GLY A 169 0.39 -13.60 8.78
C GLY A 169 0.88 -13.56 7.33
N ILE A 170 1.61 -12.50 6.95
CA ILE A 170 2.18 -12.38 5.62
C ILE A 170 3.65 -12.81 5.69
N VAL A 171 3.97 -13.84 4.94
CA VAL A 171 5.30 -14.47 4.89
C VAL A 171 5.92 -14.33 3.50
N GLU A 172 7.16 -14.77 3.34
CA GLU A 172 7.91 -14.86 2.08
C GLU A 172 8.34 -13.53 1.45
N GLY A 173 7.77 -12.37 1.84
CA GLY A 173 8.19 -11.10 1.25
C GLY A 173 7.25 -9.93 1.47
N LEU A 174 7.32 -8.97 0.56
CA LEU A 174 6.52 -7.75 0.57
C LEU A 174 5.15 -7.96 -0.07
N SER A 175 4.11 -7.42 0.56
CA SER A 175 2.75 -7.35 -0.01
C SER A 175 2.69 -6.31 -1.13
N ILE A 176 1.86 -6.57 -2.13
CA ILE A 176 1.54 -5.60 -3.18
C ILE A 176 0.33 -4.78 -2.72
N ILE A 177 0.56 -3.90 -1.77
CA ILE A 177 -0.49 -3.07 -1.16
C ILE A 177 -0.40 -1.63 -1.66
N GLY A 178 -1.54 -1.00 -1.77
CA GLY A 178 -1.74 0.39 -2.14
C GLY A 178 -3.22 0.58 -2.44
N THR A 179 -3.78 1.71 -2.06
CA THR A 179 -5.19 2.04 -2.28
C THR A 179 -5.36 3.12 -3.34
N THR A 180 -4.26 3.73 -3.77
CA THR A 180 -4.19 4.83 -4.74
C THR A 180 -2.99 4.68 -5.66
N ALA A 181 -3.03 5.39 -6.79
CA ALA A 181 -1.96 5.38 -7.78
C ALA A 181 -0.70 6.10 -7.30
N GLU A 182 -0.87 7.23 -6.65
CA GLU A 182 0.22 8.05 -6.13
C GLU A 182 0.49 7.71 -4.67
N THR A 183 1.76 7.78 -4.29
CA THR A 183 2.13 7.73 -2.87
C THR A 183 1.71 9.04 -2.21
N HIS A 184 0.92 8.91 -1.16
CA HIS A 184 0.61 10.06 -0.35
C HIS A 184 1.66 10.19 0.75
N ILE A 185 2.21 11.39 0.88
CA ILE A 185 2.97 11.74 2.06
C ILE A 185 1.96 11.72 3.21
N SER A 186 1.96 10.64 3.99
CA SER A 186 1.03 10.47 5.11
C SER A 186 1.22 11.50 6.23
N ALA A 187 2.06 12.48 5.98
CA ALA A 187 2.36 13.64 6.81
C ALA A 187 2.00 14.95 6.10
N SER A 188 1.15 14.93 5.04
CA SER A 188 0.80 16.16 4.36
C SER A 188 -0.18 17.02 5.17
N PRO A 189 -0.03 18.36 5.14
CA PRO A 189 -0.98 19.27 5.82
C PRO A 189 -2.43 19.12 5.35
N GLU A 190 -2.65 18.68 4.11
CA GLU A 190 -3.98 18.44 3.55
C GLU A 190 -4.69 17.30 4.26
N GLN A 191 -3.99 16.23 4.60
CA GLN A 191 -4.54 15.12 5.38
C GLN A 191 -4.95 15.56 6.79
N LEU A 192 -4.16 16.43 7.41
CA LEU A 192 -4.51 17.01 8.71
C LEU A 192 -5.78 17.85 8.60
N LYS A 193 -5.88 18.74 7.58
CA LYS A 193 -7.09 19.55 7.35
C LYS A 193 -8.31 18.69 7.14
N TYR A 194 -8.18 17.62 6.34
CA TYR A 194 -9.27 16.68 6.11
C TYR A 194 -9.73 16.04 7.43
N ALA A 195 -8.81 15.51 8.23
CA ALA A 195 -9.14 14.87 9.50
C ALA A 195 -9.74 15.85 10.53
N MET A 196 -9.30 17.12 10.53
CA MET A 196 -9.90 18.17 11.35
C MET A 196 -11.35 18.47 10.92
N ASN A 197 -11.63 18.50 9.61
CA ASN A 197 -12.99 18.70 9.11
C ASN A 197 -13.90 17.53 9.46
N GLU A 198 -13.44 16.28 9.27
CA GLU A 198 -14.15 15.07 9.69
C GLU A 198 -14.52 15.14 11.18
N LEU A 199 -13.57 15.54 12.04
CA LEU A 199 -13.82 15.70 13.47
C LEU A 199 -14.87 16.78 13.76
N ASN A 200 -14.82 17.93 13.07
CA ASN A 200 -15.80 18.99 13.23
C ASN A 200 -17.22 18.53 12.86
N LEU A 201 -17.34 17.82 11.72
CA LEU A 201 -18.62 17.26 11.27
C LEU A 201 -19.14 16.22 12.27
N ALA A 202 -18.26 15.31 12.71
CA ALA A 202 -18.61 14.26 13.67
C ALA A 202 -19.16 14.83 14.99
N ILE A 203 -18.55 15.89 15.53
CA ILE A 203 -19.01 16.55 16.75
C ILE A 203 -20.35 17.28 16.52
N HIS A 204 -20.48 18.00 15.40
CA HIS A 204 -21.66 18.79 15.09
C HIS A 204 -22.88 17.89 14.84
N ASP A 205 -22.74 16.90 13.97
CA ASP A 205 -23.86 16.06 13.50
C ASP A 205 -24.42 15.14 14.61
N HIS A 206 -23.55 14.73 15.54
CA HIS A 206 -23.96 13.86 16.65
C HIS A 206 -24.18 14.62 17.96
N SER A 207 -23.95 15.93 18.00
CA SER A 207 -24.07 16.76 19.22
C SER A 207 -23.45 16.11 20.46
N THR A 208 -22.25 15.52 20.28
CA THR A 208 -21.58 14.70 21.29
C THR A 208 -20.28 15.34 21.78
N ASP A 209 -19.92 15.05 23.01
CA ASP A 209 -18.62 15.37 23.60
C ASP A 209 -17.65 14.17 23.62
N SER A 210 -18.00 13.11 22.91
CA SER A 210 -17.25 11.84 22.90
C SER A 210 -17.01 11.39 21.46
N VAL A 211 -15.77 10.98 21.13
CA VAL A 211 -15.38 10.52 19.78
C VAL A 211 -14.45 9.32 19.87
N ALA A 212 -14.44 8.48 18.83
CA ALA A 212 -13.44 7.45 18.64
C ALA A 212 -12.42 7.88 17.58
N PHE A 213 -11.16 7.95 17.96
CA PHE A 213 -10.04 8.17 17.05
C PHE A 213 -9.49 6.84 16.57
N VAL A 214 -9.52 6.62 15.26
CA VAL A 214 -9.09 5.37 14.62
C VAL A 214 -7.80 5.61 13.83
N ILE A 215 -6.80 4.77 14.11
CA ILE A 215 -5.48 4.85 13.51
C ILE A 215 -5.30 3.68 12.51
N GLY A 216 -5.25 4.03 11.23
CA GLY A 216 -5.07 3.06 10.14
C GLY A 216 -6.33 2.23 9.83
N GLU A 217 -6.26 1.42 8.76
CA GLU A 217 -7.39 0.61 8.29
C GLU A 217 -7.77 -0.48 9.30
N ASN A 218 -6.79 -1.13 9.92
CA ASN A 218 -7.06 -2.16 10.94
C ASN A 218 -7.84 -1.62 12.14
N GLY A 219 -7.53 -0.38 12.55
CA GLY A 219 -8.32 0.27 13.60
C GLY A 219 -9.74 0.55 13.16
N LEU A 220 -9.95 0.94 11.90
CA LEU A 220 -11.28 1.16 11.34
C LEU A 220 -12.09 -0.14 11.26
N ASP A 221 -11.45 -1.25 10.89
CA ASP A 221 -12.10 -2.56 10.84
C ASP A 221 -12.49 -3.08 12.24
N ILE A 222 -11.68 -2.80 13.24
CA ILE A 222 -12.03 -3.08 14.64
C ILE A 222 -13.22 -2.20 15.06
N ALA A 223 -13.17 -0.89 14.76
CA ALA A 223 -14.23 0.03 15.10
C ALA A 223 -15.59 -0.37 14.50
N LYS A 224 -15.58 -0.92 13.28
CA LYS A 224 -16.80 -1.45 12.62
C LYS A 224 -17.36 -2.71 13.29
N LYS A 225 -16.49 -3.52 13.94
CA LYS A 225 -16.88 -4.76 14.62
C LYS A 225 -17.37 -4.53 16.03
N ILE A 226 -16.98 -3.40 16.63
CA ILE A 226 -17.38 -3.01 17.99
C ILE A 226 -18.51 -1.99 17.85
N ASP A 227 -19.63 -2.20 18.51
CA ASP A 227 -20.71 -1.21 18.54
C ASP A 227 -20.29 -0.02 19.40
N ILE A 228 -19.72 1.00 18.73
CA ILE A 228 -19.21 2.21 19.39
C ILE A 228 -20.34 3.24 19.43
N PRO A 229 -20.74 3.71 20.63
CA PRO A 229 -21.92 4.58 20.79
C PRO A 229 -21.65 6.05 20.43
N PHE A 230 -20.55 6.37 19.79
CA PHE A 230 -20.17 7.74 19.38
C PHE A 230 -19.41 7.74 18.04
N PRO A 231 -19.32 8.90 17.36
CA PRO A 231 -18.77 8.96 16.02
C PRO A 231 -17.29 8.53 15.95
N VAL A 232 -16.96 7.89 14.83
CA VAL A 232 -15.62 7.38 14.53
C VAL A 232 -14.93 8.31 13.54
N VAL A 233 -13.73 8.79 13.88
CA VAL A 233 -12.93 9.70 13.07
C VAL A 233 -11.59 9.04 12.73
N LYS A 234 -11.25 8.94 11.46
CA LYS A 234 -9.97 8.41 10.99
C LYS A 234 -8.88 9.48 11.10
N VAL A 235 -8.01 9.34 12.10
CA VAL A 235 -7.01 10.38 12.43
C VAL A 235 -5.66 10.19 11.72
N GLY A 236 -5.45 9.06 11.06
CA GLY A 236 -4.19 8.76 10.38
C GLY A 236 -2.99 8.80 11.35
N ASN A 237 -1.95 9.54 10.99
CA ASN A 237 -0.76 9.71 11.81
C ASN A 237 -0.76 11.02 12.64
N TRP A 238 -1.80 11.86 12.50
CA TRP A 238 -1.88 13.22 13.04
C TRP A 238 -2.54 13.29 14.42
N ILE A 239 -2.24 12.36 15.32
CA ILE A 239 -2.93 12.21 16.60
C ILE A 239 -2.76 13.47 17.48
N GLY A 240 -1.54 14.01 17.59
CA GLY A 240 -1.28 15.16 18.43
C GLY A 240 -2.11 16.40 18.06
N PRO A 241 -2.00 16.91 16.84
CA PRO A 241 -2.82 18.04 16.39
C PRO A 241 -4.32 17.80 16.53
N LEU A 242 -4.80 16.57 16.32
CA LEU A 242 -6.22 16.24 16.44
C LEU A 242 -6.68 16.16 17.90
N LEU A 243 -5.83 15.71 18.83
CA LEU A 243 -6.12 15.78 20.26
C LEU A 243 -6.27 17.23 20.72
N VAL A 244 -5.36 18.11 20.29
CA VAL A 244 -5.44 19.56 20.58
C VAL A 244 -6.72 20.15 19.97
N HIS A 245 -7.01 19.82 18.72
CA HIS A 245 -8.22 20.32 18.05
C HIS A 245 -9.50 19.82 18.76
N ALA A 246 -9.57 18.56 19.16
CA ALA A 246 -10.69 18.02 19.93
C ALA A 246 -10.88 18.75 21.25
N ALA A 247 -9.79 19.05 21.95
CA ALA A 247 -9.85 19.82 23.20
C ALA A 247 -10.41 21.23 22.98
N THR A 248 -10.00 21.92 21.89
CA THR A 248 -10.57 23.25 21.56
C THR A 248 -12.06 23.18 21.24
N LYS A 249 -12.57 22.05 20.77
CA LYS A 249 -13.99 21.77 20.51
C LYS A 249 -14.73 21.20 21.73
N LYS A 250 -14.10 21.19 22.91
CA LYS A 250 -14.67 20.74 24.19
C LYS A 250 -15.07 19.25 24.19
N VAL A 251 -14.42 18.42 23.39
CA VAL A 251 -14.53 16.97 23.49
C VAL A 251 -13.99 16.52 24.83
N LYS A 252 -14.76 15.72 25.57
CA LYS A 252 -14.40 15.26 26.92
C LYS A 252 -13.87 13.82 26.94
N LYS A 253 -14.30 13.00 25.99
CA LYS A 253 -13.93 11.59 25.93
C LYS A 253 -13.42 11.22 24.55
N ILE A 254 -12.25 10.59 24.49
CA ILE A 254 -11.65 10.08 23.27
C ILE A 254 -11.30 8.63 23.46
N LEU A 255 -11.88 7.74 22.65
CA LEU A 255 -11.47 6.36 22.55
C LEU A 255 -10.43 6.23 21.44
N LEU A 256 -9.22 5.75 21.76
CA LEU A 256 -8.18 5.51 20.78
C LEU A 256 -8.21 4.05 20.34
N ILE A 257 -8.37 3.79 19.04
CA ILE A 257 -8.37 2.46 18.44
C ILE A 257 -7.30 2.38 17.36
N GLY A 258 -6.41 1.41 17.47
CA GLY A 258 -5.35 1.24 16.49
C GLY A 258 -4.44 0.06 16.81
N TYR A 259 -3.56 -0.23 15.87
CA TYR A 259 -2.54 -1.24 16.07
C TYR A 259 -1.54 -0.80 17.16
N TYR A 260 -1.16 -1.74 18.04
CA TYR A 260 -0.31 -1.43 19.19
C TYR A 260 0.99 -0.71 18.83
N GLY A 261 1.60 -1.05 17.67
CA GLY A 261 2.83 -0.42 17.20
C GLY A 261 2.71 1.08 16.90
N LYS A 262 1.49 1.60 16.73
CA LYS A 262 1.26 3.06 16.66
C LYS A 262 0.87 3.64 18.01
N LEU A 263 0.06 2.92 18.78
CA LEU A 263 -0.38 3.37 20.10
C LEU A 263 0.77 3.47 21.10
N ILE A 264 1.72 2.54 21.07
CA ILE A 264 2.88 2.55 21.96
C ILE A 264 3.74 3.83 21.81
N LYS A 265 3.78 4.41 20.63
CA LYS A 265 4.50 5.67 20.38
C LYS A 265 3.98 6.82 21.23
N LEU A 266 2.67 6.85 21.49
CA LEU A 266 2.05 7.88 22.32
C LEU A 266 2.56 7.81 23.76
N ALA A 267 2.82 6.59 24.28
CA ALA A 267 3.40 6.39 25.61
C ALA A 267 4.83 6.96 25.72
N GLY A 268 5.54 7.05 24.61
CA GLY A 268 6.86 7.71 24.49
C GLY A 268 6.80 9.18 24.11
N GLY A 269 5.60 9.80 24.07
CA GLY A 269 5.44 11.21 23.69
C GLY A 269 5.52 11.48 22.19
N ILE A 270 5.46 10.44 21.33
CA ILE A 270 5.51 10.58 19.88
C ILE A 270 4.08 10.66 19.35
N PHE A 271 3.57 11.87 19.15
CA PHE A 271 2.19 12.13 18.74
C PHE A 271 1.98 12.25 17.22
N HIS A 272 3.02 12.14 16.42
CA HIS A 272 2.93 11.88 14.99
C HIS A 272 3.44 10.46 14.72
N THR A 273 2.54 9.52 14.46
CA THR A 273 2.85 8.07 14.50
C THR A 273 3.46 7.50 13.21
N HIS A 274 3.82 8.35 12.25
CA HIS A 274 4.48 7.90 11.01
C HIS A 274 5.89 7.38 11.30
N ASN A 275 6.19 6.16 10.82
CA ASN A 275 7.46 5.48 11.14
C ASN A 275 8.69 6.20 10.60
N HIS A 276 8.55 6.95 9.49
CA HIS A 276 9.66 7.70 8.91
C HIS A 276 10.00 8.99 9.67
N LEU A 277 9.08 9.50 10.51
CA LEU A 277 9.35 10.68 11.33
C LEU A 277 9.95 10.30 12.67
N ALA A 278 9.46 9.24 13.27
CA ALA A 278 9.99 8.72 14.52
C ALA A 278 9.59 7.25 14.69
N ASP A 279 10.54 6.42 15.06
CA ASP A 279 10.28 5.04 15.43
C ASP A 279 11.15 4.65 16.62
N ALA A 280 10.58 4.66 17.81
CA ALA A 280 11.22 4.27 19.06
C ALA A 280 10.37 3.23 19.81
N ARG A 281 9.69 2.36 19.08
CA ARG A 281 8.75 1.39 19.66
C ARG A 281 9.41 0.42 20.62
N ILE A 282 10.59 -0.09 20.27
CA ILE A 282 11.34 -1.04 21.09
C ILE A 282 11.89 -0.35 22.32
N GLU A 283 12.47 0.84 22.15
CA GLU A 283 13.03 1.64 23.23
C GLU A 283 11.95 2.01 24.25
N ILE A 284 10.75 2.37 23.80
CA ILE A 284 9.61 2.67 24.67
C ILE A 284 9.16 1.41 25.44
N LEU A 285 9.06 0.26 24.74
CA LEU A 285 8.69 -1.01 25.37
C LEU A 285 9.71 -1.42 26.43
N VAL A 286 11.01 -1.35 26.13
CA VAL A 286 12.08 -1.67 27.08
C VAL A 286 12.04 -0.74 28.29
N TYR A 287 11.86 0.56 28.06
CA TYR A 287 11.73 1.51 29.16
C TYR A 287 10.55 1.19 30.07
N LEU A 288 9.38 0.92 29.48
CA LEU A 288 8.17 0.57 30.23
C LEU A 288 8.33 -0.74 31.00
N ALA A 289 8.93 -1.77 30.40
CA ALA A 289 9.20 -3.04 31.06
C ALA A 289 10.12 -2.86 32.27
N ILE A 290 11.20 -2.10 32.14
CA ILE A 290 12.11 -1.79 33.26
C ILE A 290 11.37 -1.03 34.36
N LYS A 291 10.55 -0.04 33.98
CA LYS A 291 9.76 0.76 34.94
C LYS A 291 8.79 -0.09 35.74
N GLU A 292 8.12 -1.03 35.09
CA GLU A 292 7.15 -1.94 35.70
C GLU A 292 7.81 -3.20 36.31
N LYS A 293 9.14 -3.32 36.24
CA LYS A 293 9.93 -4.45 36.75
C LYS A 293 9.55 -5.82 36.15
N ILE A 294 9.21 -5.80 34.85
CA ILE A 294 8.90 -6.98 34.03
C ILE A 294 10.16 -7.48 33.35
#